data_df68b9dcae4d8238eaa5b1bbc912b204
#
_entry.id   df68b9dcae4d8238eaa5b1bbc912b204
#
_cell.length_a   1.000
_cell.length_b   1.000
_cell.length_c   1.000
_cell.angle_alpha   90.00
_cell.angle_beta   90.00
_cell.angle_gamma   90.00
#
_symmetry.space_group_name_H-M   'P 1'
#
loop_
_entity.id
_entity.type
_entity.pdbx_description
1 polymer ?
#
loop_
_entity_poly.entity_id
_entity_poly.type
_entity_poly.pdbx_seq_one_letter_code
_entity_poly.pdbx_strand_id
1 'polypeptide(L)'
;MAMRRRRVAGLMVAAVVTGTVGVPVPALAAGGPKPADYATQASKAADYIDSHSADLTKGNLGPELDGALALISAGKTDAATFTTIKSDIKAKGPSYCTSKNVGGCAKVTITLLAAGEPTTYGGVDYAKPVILASQFNERPFHQALDMIALERLGQPIPQRLLSRSPTMP
;
A
#
# COMPACT_ATOMS: atom_id res chain seq x y z
N MET A 1 1.65 -2.91 -51.84
CA MET A 1 1.54 -1.86 -50.79
C MET A 1 2.09 -2.40 -49.47
N ALA A 2 3.31 -1.99 -49.10
CA ALA A 2 4.03 -2.51 -47.94
C ALA A 2 3.91 -1.52 -46.79
N MET A 3 3.23 -1.92 -45.70
CA MET A 3 2.99 -1.09 -44.51
C MET A 3 4.21 -1.20 -43.57
N ARG A 4 5.05 -0.15 -43.54
CA ARG A 4 6.19 0.00 -42.62
C ARG A 4 5.67 0.18 -41.17
N ARG A 5 5.90 -0.80 -40.31
CA ARG A 5 5.72 -0.66 -38.87
C ARG A 5 6.85 0.19 -38.28
N ARG A 6 6.53 1.41 -37.84
CA ARG A 6 7.44 2.26 -37.05
C ARG A 6 7.48 1.73 -35.62
N ARG A 7 8.67 1.28 -35.19
CA ARG A 7 8.98 1.01 -33.78
C ARG A 7 9.16 2.35 -33.09
N VAL A 8 8.28 2.68 -32.16
CA VAL A 8 8.45 3.81 -31.21
C VAL A 8 9.30 3.30 -30.08
N ALA A 9 10.57 3.75 -30.03
CA ALA A 9 11.44 3.54 -28.89
C ALA A 9 10.99 4.48 -27.77
N GLY A 10 10.44 3.91 -26.71
CA GLY A 10 10.09 4.66 -25.50
C GLY A 10 11.36 5.08 -24.74
N LEU A 11 11.60 6.38 -24.71
CA LEU A 11 12.67 7.00 -23.93
C LEU A 11 12.21 7.03 -22.46
N MET A 12 12.83 6.21 -21.61
CA MET A 12 12.66 6.31 -20.16
C MET A 12 13.43 7.54 -19.66
N VAL A 13 12.72 8.62 -19.36
CA VAL A 13 13.28 9.75 -18.63
C VAL A 13 13.21 9.44 -17.16
N ALA A 14 14.33 9.07 -16.55
CA ALA A 14 14.50 9.03 -15.10
C ALA A 14 14.60 10.48 -14.59
N ALA A 15 13.51 11.03 -14.08
CA ALA A 15 13.51 12.31 -13.39
C ALA A 15 14.12 12.12 -12.00
N VAL A 16 15.38 12.47 -11.82
CA VAL A 16 16.01 12.65 -10.51
C VAL A 16 15.50 13.98 -9.96
N VAL A 17 14.56 13.93 -9.03
CA VAL A 17 14.11 15.11 -8.28
C VAL A 17 15.12 15.34 -7.15
N THR A 18 16.11 16.21 -7.38
CA THR A 18 16.97 16.79 -6.36
C THR A 18 16.26 18.00 -5.74
N GLY A 19 15.34 17.75 -4.80
CA GLY A 19 14.75 18.78 -3.96
C GLY A 19 15.49 18.87 -2.62
N THR A 20 16.48 19.74 -2.50
CA THR A 20 17.13 20.06 -1.23
C THR A 20 16.25 20.98 -0.41
N VAL A 21 15.33 20.41 0.38
CA VAL A 21 14.78 21.11 1.54
C VAL A 21 15.66 20.72 2.71
N GLY A 22 16.50 21.66 3.15
CA GLY A 22 17.46 21.48 4.24
C GLY A 22 16.78 21.44 5.62
N VAL A 23 16.08 20.33 5.90
CA VAL A 23 15.79 19.94 7.28
C VAL A 23 16.96 19.03 7.69
N PRO A 24 17.70 19.33 8.76
CA PRO A 24 18.70 18.39 9.24
C PRO A 24 17.99 17.14 9.73
N VAL A 25 17.87 16.16 8.85
CA VAL A 25 17.52 14.81 9.27
C VAL A 25 18.70 14.36 10.15
N PRO A 26 18.49 14.03 11.44
CA PRO A 26 19.57 13.46 12.24
C PRO A 26 20.12 12.30 11.44
N ALA A 27 21.42 12.33 11.18
CA ALA A 27 22.11 11.28 10.46
C ALA A 27 21.79 9.96 11.18
N LEU A 28 20.87 9.21 10.64
CA LEU A 28 20.69 7.81 11.01
C LEU A 28 22.06 7.18 10.78
N ALA A 29 22.64 6.70 11.87
CA ALA A 29 24.04 6.27 11.97
C ALA A 29 24.46 5.55 10.69
N ALA A 30 25.48 6.09 10.04
CA ALA A 30 26.14 5.44 8.91
C ALA A 30 26.65 4.06 9.39
N GLY A 31 25.86 3.00 9.16
CA GLY A 31 26.18 1.65 9.60
C GLY A 31 24.98 0.77 10.00
N GLY A 32 23.76 1.31 9.91
CA GLY A 32 22.57 0.45 10.08
C GLY A 32 22.46 -0.61 8.97
N PRO A 33 21.85 -1.78 9.28
CA PRO A 33 21.70 -2.85 8.30
C PRO A 33 20.97 -2.34 7.05
N LYS A 34 21.44 -2.73 5.88
CA LYS A 34 20.84 -2.35 4.59
C LYS A 34 19.64 -3.24 4.27
N PRO A 35 18.67 -2.78 3.45
CA PRO A 35 17.55 -3.63 3.04
C PRO A 35 17.98 -4.99 2.46
N ALA A 36 19.12 -5.06 1.76
CA ALA A 36 19.68 -6.31 1.23
C ALA A 36 20.07 -7.30 2.33
N ASP A 37 20.43 -6.82 3.52
CA ASP A 37 20.85 -7.67 4.64
C ASP A 37 19.66 -8.47 5.22
N TYR A 38 18.44 -8.03 4.94
CA TYR A 38 17.21 -8.67 5.40
C TYR A 38 16.47 -9.47 4.31
N ALA A 39 16.98 -9.50 3.08
CA ALA A 39 16.29 -10.15 1.97
C ALA A 39 15.98 -11.63 2.24
N THR A 40 16.93 -12.36 2.85
CA THR A 40 16.73 -13.76 3.22
C THR A 40 15.66 -13.93 4.30
N GLN A 41 15.65 -13.07 5.30
CA GLN A 41 14.65 -13.10 6.39
C GLN A 41 13.27 -12.72 5.86
N ALA A 42 13.18 -11.72 4.99
CA ALA A 42 11.94 -11.32 4.34
C ALA A 42 11.37 -12.47 3.49
N SER A 43 12.22 -13.15 2.72
CA SER A 43 11.79 -14.32 1.94
C SER A 43 11.27 -15.44 2.84
N LYS A 44 11.99 -15.80 3.92
CA LYS A 44 11.53 -16.83 4.88
C LYS A 44 10.20 -16.45 5.55
N ALA A 45 10.02 -15.19 5.92
CA ALA A 45 8.76 -14.70 6.48
C ALA A 45 7.61 -14.82 5.47
N ALA A 46 7.86 -14.50 4.21
CA ALA A 46 6.88 -14.64 3.15
C ALA A 46 6.55 -16.11 2.86
N ASP A 47 7.53 -17.02 2.89
CA ASP A 47 7.32 -18.48 2.78
C ASP A 47 6.46 -19.01 3.93
N TYR A 48 6.69 -18.50 5.14
CA TYR A 48 5.86 -18.85 6.30
C TYR A 48 4.41 -18.39 6.09
N ILE A 49 4.18 -17.14 5.64
CA ILE A 49 2.85 -16.60 5.35
C ILE A 49 2.16 -17.47 4.30
N ASP A 50 2.84 -17.83 3.21
CA ASP A 50 2.26 -18.62 2.13
C ASP A 50 1.90 -20.04 2.61
N SER A 51 2.75 -20.68 3.42
CA SER A 51 2.48 -22.00 3.98
C SER A 51 1.37 -22.03 5.05
N HIS A 52 1.05 -20.89 5.67
CA HIS A 52 0.00 -20.75 6.69
C HIS A 52 -1.20 -19.92 6.19
N SER A 53 -1.38 -19.85 4.88
CA SER A 53 -2.43 -19.07 4.22
C SER A 53 -3.85 -19.39 4.71
N ALA A 54 -4.12 -20.68 5.02
CA ALA A 54 -5.41 -21.11 5.52
C ALA A 54 -5.80 -20.46 6.84
N ASP A 55 -4.83 -20.13 7.71
CA ASP A 55 -5.10 -19.45 8.97
C ASP A 55 -5.26 -17.94 8.74
N LEU A 56 -4.48 -17.37 7.82
CA LEU A 56 -4.56 -15.96 7.45
C LEU A 56 -5.93 -15.60 6.84
N THR A 57 -6.48 -16.46 5.98
CA THR A 57 -7.69 -16.18 5.19
C THR A 57 -9.01 -16.59 5.88
N LYS A 58 -8.94 -17.20 7.06
CA LYS A 58 -10.15 -17.56 7.85
C LYS A 58 -10.90 -16.38 8.46
N GLY A 59 -10.23 -15.26 8.63
CA GLY A 59 -10.72 -14.12 9.41
C GLY A 59 -11.28 -12.97 8.58
N ASN A 60 -11.08 -11.78 9.12
CA ASN A 60 -11.41 -10.54 8.44
C ASN A 60 -10.29 -10.12 7.47
N LEU A 61 -10.61 -9.23 6.52
CA LEU A 61 -9.70 -8.81 5.47
C LEU A 61 -8.45 -8.05 5.99
N GLY A 62 -8.48 -7.48 7.20
CA GLY A 62 -7.38 -6.68 7.73
C GLY A 62 -6.04 -7.42 7.79
N PRO A 63 -5.93 -8.55 8.50
CA PRO A 63 -4.73 -9.39 8.52
C PRO A 63 -4.32 -9.92 7.14
N GLU A 64 -5.28 -10.25 6.28
CA GLU A 64 -5.01 -10.71 4.92
C GLU A 64 -4.26 -9.65 4.10
N LEU A 65 -4.67 -8.37 4.23
CA LEU A 65 -3.98 -7.25 3.58
C LEU A 65 -2.56 -7.04 4.12
N ASP A 66 -2.31 -7.29 5.42
CA ASP A 66 -0.96 -7.27 5.98
C ASP A 66 -0.10 -8.38 5.37
N GLY A 67 -0.65 -9.58 5.25
CA GLY A 67 -0.01 -10.71 4.58
C GLY A 67 0.29 -10.41 3.11
N ALA A 68 -0.66 -9.80 2.38
CA ALA A 68 -0.44 -9.38 1.00
C ALA A 68 0.71 -8.38 0.86
N LEU A 69 0.76 -7.35 1.72
CA LEU A 69 1.85 -6.38 1.72
C LEU A 69 3.21 -7.02 2.02
N ALA A 70 3.25 -8.00 2.93
CA ALA A 70 4.47 -8.75 3.21
C ALA A 70 4.92 -9.58 2.00
N LEU A 71 4.00 -10.29 1.32
CA LEU A 71 4.29 -11.04 0.09
C LEU A 71 4.78 -10.13 -1.04
N ILE A 72 4.12 -8.98 -1.25
CA ILE A 72 4.53 -7.97 -2.25
C ILE A 72 5.95 -7.46 -1.94
N SER A 73 6.22 -7.13 -0.66
CA SER A 73 7.54 -6.62 -0.23
C SER A 73 8.67 -7.64 -0.43
N ALA A 74 8.34 -8.94 -0.40
CA ALA A 74 9.27 -10.02 -0.67
C ALA A 74 9.33 -10.42 -2.17
N GLY A 75 8.59 -9.73 -3.05
CA GLY A 75 8.52 -10.04 -4.48
C GLY A 75 7.75 -11.30 -4.82
N LYS A 76 6.88 -11.79 -3.92
CA LYS A 76 6.13 -13.05 -4.07
C LYS A 76 4.66 -12.80 -4.44
N THR A 77 4.44 -12.03 -5.50
CA THR A 77 3.08 -11.74 -6.01
C THR A 77 2.46 -12.87 -6.82
N ASP A 78 3.24 -13.89 -7.15
CA ASP A 78 2.81 -15.13 -7.80
C ASP A 78 2.36 -16.22 -6.82
N ALA A 79 2.56 -16.02 -5.50
CA ALA A 79 2.12 -16.96 -4.47
C ALA A 79 0.62 -17.22 -4.52
N ALA A 80 0.20 -18.47 -4.28
CA ALA A 80 -1.21 -18.87 -4.28
C ALA A 80 -2.01 -18.09 -3.23
N THR A 81 -1.39 -17.81 -2.07
CA THR A 81 -1.96 -16.97 -1.01
C THR A 81 -2.31 -15.57 -1.50
N PHE A 82 -1.41 -14.95 -2.28
CA PHE A 82 -1.67 -13.62 -2.85
C PHE A 82 -2.88 -13.63 -3.78
N THR A 83 -3.02 -14.65 -4.62
CA THR A 83 -4.19 -14.84 -5.49
C THR A 83 -5.48 -14.99 -4.68
N THR A 84 -5.45 -15.76 -3.58
CA THR A 84 -6.57 -15.91 -2.66
C THR A 84 -6.96 -14.57 -2.03
N ILE A 85 -5.99 -13.81 -1.50
CA ILE A 85 -6.25 -12.48 -0.91
C ILE A 85 -6.87 -11.53 -1.94
N LYS A 86 -6.41 -11.54 -3.20
CA LYS A 86 -7.04 -10.75 -4.28
C LYS A 86 -8.50 -11.13 -4.51
N SER A 87 -8.84 -12.41 -4.43
CA SER A 87 -10.22 -12.87 -4.48
C SER A 87 -11.02 -12.38 -3.27
N ASP A 88 -10.42 -12.43 -2.09
CA ASP A 88 -11.05 -11.97 -0.84
C ASP A 88 -11.26 -10.45 -0.81
N ILE A 89 -10.38 -9.67 -1.43
CA ILE A 89 -10.63 -8.23 -1.64
C ILE A 89 -11.92 -8.01 -2.43
N LYS A 90 -12.21 -8.80 -3.46
CA LYS A 90 -13.47 -8.70 -4.22
C LYS A 90 -14.69 -9.09 -3.37
N ALA A 91 -14.56 -10.14 -2.58
CA ALA A 91 -15.68 -10.70 -1.80
C ALA A 91 -15.93 -9.91 -0.50
N LYS A 92 -14.89 -9.60 0.25
CA LYS A 92 -14.96 -9.01 1.60
C LYS A 92 -14.72 -7.49 1.60
N GLY A 93 -14.02 -6.96 0.57
CA GLY A 93 -13.63 -5.55 0.49
C GLY A 93 -14.80 -4.57 0.61
N PRO A 94 -15.95 -4.77 -0.08
CA PRO A 94 -17.09 -3.85 0.03
C PRO A 94 -17.63 -3.70 1.46
N SER A 95 -17.60 -4.75 2.27
CA SER A 95 -18.02 -4.71 3.68
C SER A 95 -16.92 -4.20 4.61
N TYR A 96 -15.66 -4.36 4.24
CA TYR A 96 -14.51 -3.91 5.00
C TYR A 96 -14.24 -2.40 4.79
N CYS A 97 -14.36 -1.91 3.57
CA CYS A 97 -14.23 -0.51 3.20
C CYS A 97 -15.60 0.19 3.28
N THR A 98 -15.88 0.85 4.38
CA THR A 98 -17.14 1.59 4.58
C THR A 98 -16.87 3.03 5.01
N SER A 99 -17.89 3.89 4.97
CA SER A 99 -17.81 5.27 5.49
C SER A 99 -17.45 5.34 6.99
N LYS A 100 -17.66 4.25 7.74
CA LYS A 100 -17.28 4.11 9.15
C LYS A 100 -15.88 3.51 9.33
N ASN A 101 -15.27 3.02 8.26
CA ASN A 101 -13.95 2.39 8.25
C ASN A 101 -13.11 2.88 7.08
N VAL A 102 -12.86 4.18 7.00
CA VAL A 102 -12.05 4.79 5.93
C VAL A 102 -10.61 4.28 5.96
N GLY A 103 -10.05 4.05 7.15
CA GLY A 103 -8.72 3.41 7.29
C GLY A 103 -8.67 2.00 6.68
N GLY A 104 -9.80 1.27 6.68
CA GLY A 104 -9.93 0.02 5.92
C GLY A 104 -9.87 0.24 4.41
N CYS A 105 -10.54 1.29 3.90
CA CYS A 105 -10.45 1.68 2.50
C CYS A 105 -9.02 2.05 2.11
N ALA A 106 -8.34 2.82 2.96
CA ALA A 106 -6.94 3.21 2.76
C ALA A 106 -6.02 1.98 2.68
N LYS A 107 -6.22 1.01 3.58
CA LYS A 107 -5.44 -0.23 3.60
C LYS A 107 -5.63 -1.05 2.32
N VAL A 108 -6.86 -1.21 1.83
CA VAL A 108 -7.13 -1.85 0.53
C VAL A 108 -6.47 -1.08 -0.61
N THR A 109 -6.61 0.26 -0.63
CA THR A 109 -5.99 1.12 -1.64
C THR A 109 -4.47 0.96 -1.69
N ILE A 110 -3.79 1.01 -0.52
CA ILE A 110 -2.34 0.82 -0.42
C ILE A 110 -1.94 -0.55 -0.97
N THR A 111 -2.67 -1.61 -0.60
CA THR A 111 -2.38 -2.98 -1.04
C THR A 111 -2.54 -3.12 -2.56
N LEU A 112 -3.62 -2.60 -3.14
CA LEU A 112 -3.84 -2.63 -4.58
C LEU A 112 -2.76 -1.87 -5.35
N LEU A 113 -2.42 -0.66 -4.91
CA LEU A 113 -1.34 0.14 -5.53
C LEU A 113 0.02 -0.56 -5.42
N ALA A 114 0.32 -1.15 -4.27
CA ALA A 114 1.56 -1.90 -4.09
C ALA A 114 1.64 -3.14 -4.99
N ALA A 115 0.49 -3.75 -5.30
CA ALA A 115 0.37 -4.88 -6.21
C ALA A 115 0.37 -4.48 -7.70
N GLY A 116 0.40 -3.18 -8.01
CA GLY A 116 0.24 -2.68 -9.39
C GLY A 116 -1.18 -2.82 -9.95
N GLU A 117 -2.17 -3.00 -9.08
CA GLU A 117 -3.57 -3.13 -9.45
C GLU A 117 -4.28 -1.77 -9.40
N PRO A 118 -5.35 -1.58 -10.19
CA PRO A 118 -6.15 -0.37 -10.12
C PRO A 118 -6.91 -0.29 -8.77
N THR A 119 -7.12 0.91 -8.26
CA THR A 119 -7.86 1.14 -7.01
C THR A 119 -9.36 0.87 -7.12
N THR A 120 -9.89 0.84 -8.35
CA THR A 120 -11.23 0.30 -8.63
C THR A 120 -11.10 -1.20 -8.87
N TYR A 121 -11.50 -1.99 -7.89
CA TYR A 121 -11.31 -3.44 -7.91
C TYR A 121 -12.60 -4.17 -7.50
N GLY A 122 -12.97 -5.21 -8.25
CA GLY A 122 -14.23 -5.91 -8.00
C GLY A 122 -15.48 -5.01 -8.10
N GLY A 123 -15.43 -3.93 -8.87
CA GLY A 123 -16.54 -2.97 -9.03
C GLY A 123 -16.61 -1.89 -7.94
N VAL A 124 -15.67 -1.86 -7.00
CA VAL A 124 -15.61 -0.87 -5.91
C VAL A 124 -14.40 0.03 -6.08
N ASP A 125 -14.62 1.35 -5.98
CA ASP A 125 -13.55 2.34 -5.95
C ASP A 125 -13.12 2.58 -4.49
N TYR A 126 -12.00 1.95 -4.10
CA TYR A 126 -11.46 2.01 -2.74
C TYR A 126 -10.73 3.33 -2.45
N ALA A 127 -10.24 4.04 -3.46
CA ALA A 127 -9.58 5.33 -3.29
C ALA A 127 -10.56 6.46 -2.99
N LYS A 128 -11.75 6.40 -3.57
CA LYS A 128 -12.77 7.46 -3.45
C LYS A 128 -13.12 7.81 -1.99
N PRO A 129 -13.41 6.85 -1.08
CA PRO A 129 -13.66 7.16 0.32
C PRO A 129 -12.48 7.85 1.01
N VAL A 130 -11.24 7.48 0.68
CA VAL A 130 -10.02 8.07 1.24
C VAL A 130 -9.87 9.53 0.79
N ILE A 131 -10.05 9.79 -0.50
CA ILE A 131 -9.94 11.14 -1.08
C ILE A 131 -11.05 12.06 -0.54
N LEU A 132 -12.27 11.53 -0.42
CA LEU A 132 -13.44 12.29 0.01
C LEU A 132 -13.60 12.36 1.54
N ALA A 133 -12.78 11.63 2.31
CA ALA A 133 -12.88 11.60 3.77
C ALA A 133 -12.67 13.00 4.33
N SER A 134 -13.79 13.72 4.50
CA SER A 134 -13.84 14.98 5.21
C SER A 134 -13.75 14.78 6.73
N GLN A 135 -14.07 13.58 7.20
CA GLN A 135 -14.04 13.18 8.60
C GLN A 135 -12.95 12.14 8.78
N PHE A 136 -11.82 12.57 9.30
CA PHE A 136 -10.75 11.66 9.66
C PHE A 136 -11.15 10.91 10.92
N ASN A 137 -10.93 9.61 10.87
CA ASN A 137 -11.12 8.75 12.01
C ASN A 137 -10.22 9.25 13.15
N GLU A 138 -10.75 9.30 14.37
CA GLU A 138 -9.99 9.75 15.55
C GLU A 138 -8.86 8.77 15.93
N ARG A 139 -8.83 7.60 15.31
CA ARG A 139 -7.81 6.57 15.58
C ARG A 139 -6.51 6.90 14.84
N PRO A 140 -5.38 7.13 15.56
CA PRO A 140 -4.10 7.52 14.95
C PRO A 140 -3.62 6.56 13.87
N PHE A 141 -3.82 5.27 14.07
CA PHE A 141 -3.44 4.23 13.08
C PHE A 141 -4.19 4.39 11.76
N HIS A 142 -5.49 4.67 11.79
CA HIS A 142 -6.28 4.89 10.57
C HIS A 142 -5.87 6.18 9.87
N GLN A 143 -5.55 7.23 10.62
CA GLN A 143 -5.03 8.49 10.04
C GLN A 143 -3.71 8.26 9.31
N ALA A 144 -2.80 7.47 9.89
CA ALA A 144 -1.54 7.12 9.23
C ALA A 144 -1.77 6.35 7.92
N LEU A 145 -2.70 5.39 7.89
CA LEU A 145 -3.07 4.69 6.66
C LEU A 145 -3.67 5.64 5.61
N ASP A 146 -4.54 6.56 6.01
CA ASP A 146 -5.13 7.54 5.10
C ASP A 146 -4.05 8.45 4.48
N MET A 147 -3.09 8.91 5.28
CA MET A 147 -1.96 9.72 4.80
C MET A 147 -1.09 8.96 3.81
N ILE A 148 -0.75 7.70 4.11
CA ILE A 148 0.03 6.84 3.20
C ILE A 148 -0.72 6.61 1.89
N ALA A 149 -2.03 6.33 1.96
CA ALA A 149 -2.85 6.11 0.78
C ALA A 149 -2.94 7.38 -0.09
N LEU A 150 -3.16 8.55 0.51
CA LEU A 150 -3.19 9.84 -0.19
C LEU A 150 -1.86 10.13 -0.88
N GLU A 151 -0.76 9.95 -0.19
CA GLU A 151 0.58 10.13 -0.76
C GLU A 151 0.81 9.20 -1.96
N ARG A 152 0.45 7.92 -1.84
CA ARG A 152 0.55 6.94 -2.92
C ARG A 152 -0.36 7.22 -4.11
N LEU A 153 -1.48 7.91 -3.88
CA LEU A 153 -2.41 8.38 -4.92
C LEU A 153 -1.97 9.70 -5.54
N GLY A 154 -0.87 10.32 -5.09
CA GLY A 154 -0.46 11.66 -5.50
C GLY A 154 -1.42 12.76 -5.08
N GLN A 155 -2.22 12.52 -4.04
CA GLN A 155 -3.18 13.49 -3.50
C GLN A 155 -2.57 14.33 -2.38
N PRO A 156 -2.94 15.60 -2.25
CA PRO A 156 -2.44 16.44 -1.17
C PRO A 156 -2.90 15.90 0.19
N ILE A 157 -1.98 15.85 1.15
CA ILE A 157 -2.32 15.49 2.54
C ILE A 157 -2.95 16.72 3.22
N PRO A 158 -4.20 16.64 3.69
CA PRO A 158 -4.86 17.77 4.34
C PRO A 158 -4.13 18.22 5.61
N GLN A 159 -3.95 19.53 5.78
CA GLN A 159 -3.22 20.11 6.91
C GLN A 159 -3.72 19.63 8.28
N ARG A 160 -5.02 19.39 8.42
CA ARG A 160 -5.63 18.87 9.65
C ARG A 160 -5.14 17.47 10.05
N LEU A 161 -4.63 16.66 9.10
CA LEU A 161 -3.98 15.38 9.42
C LEU A 161 -2.58 15.58 10.00
N LEU A 162 -1.91 16.64 9.56
CA LEU A 162 -0.55 16.96 9.99
C LEU A 162 -0.54 17.69 11.35
N SER A 163 -1.60 18.43 11.68
CA SER A 163 -1.68 19.29 12.86
C SER A 163 -2.19 18.60 14.13
N ARG A 164 -2.75 17.41 14.04
CA ARG A 164 -3.10 16.61 15.22
C ARG A 164 -1.88 15.85 15.73
N SER A 165 -1.00 16.55 16.45
CA SER A 165 -0.15 15.89 17.45
C SER A 165 -1.08 15.14 18.42
N PRO A 166 -0.85 13.85 18.70
CA PRO A 166 -1.52 13.22 19.81
C PRO A 166 -1.13 14.00 21.05
N THR A 167 -2.08 14.73 21.63
CA THR A 167 -1.96 15.15 23.03
C THR A 167 -1.91 13.85 23.81
N MET A 168 -0.70 13.40 24.11
CA MET A 168 -0.54 12.31 25.08
C MET A 168 -1.08 12.81 26.43
N PRO A 169 -1.91 12.03 27.09
CA PRO A 169 -2.36 12.33 28.43
C PRO A 169 -1.20 12.32 29.43
#